data_e2dc0f1bac5ad25f9ee8cc0dd712e973
#
_entry.id   e2dc0f1bac5ad25f9ee8cc0dd712e973
#
_cell.length_a   1.000
_cell.length_b   1.000
_cell.length_c   1.000
_cell.angle_alpha   90.00
_cell.angle_beta   90.00
_cell.angle_gamma   90.00
#
_symmetry.space_group_name_H-M   'P 1'
#
loop_
_entity.id
_entity.type
_entity.pdbx_description
1 polymer ?
#
loop_
_entity_poly.entity_id
_entity_poly.type
_entity_poly.pdbx_seq_one_letter_code
_entity_poly.pdbx_strand_id
1 'polypeptide(L)'
;KQSCFIGFFMMERSVQGYGIGSRIITELCVYLRSLGYEYIRLGYVDGNKQSESFWKKNQFTDTGLRNHTQDYTVVVMNRML
;
A
#
# COMPACT_ATOMS: atom_id res chain seq x y z
N LYS A 1 -10.79 -11.03 10.52
CA LYS A 1 -9.61 -11.76 10.97
C LYS A 1 -8.65 -12.09 9.87
N GLN A 2 -8.94 -11.68 8.66
CA GLN A 2 -8.09 -11.98 7.54
C GLN A 2 -7.46 -10.71 7.02
N SER A 3 -6.20 -10.84 6.65
CA SER A 3 -5.47 -9.76 6.01
C SER A 3 -5.30 -10.09 4.54
N CYS A 4 -5.28 -9.05 3.73
CA CYS A 4 -4.94 -9.16 2.32
C CYS A 4 -3.58 -8.50 2.14
N PHE A 5 -2.62 -9.24 1.60
CA PHE A 5 -1.28 -8.72 1.37
C PHE A 5 -1.12 -8.37 -0.09
N ILE A 6 -0.87 -7.09 -0.34
CA ILE A 6 -0.51 -6.62 -1.68
C ILE A 6 1.01 -6.55 -1.71
N GLY A 7 1.65 -7.53 -2.38
CA GLY A 7 3.09 -7.64 -2.32
C GLY A 7 3.80 -6.41 -2.84
N PHE A 8 3.53 -6.04 -4.06
CA PHE A 8 4.22 -4.93 -4.69
C PHE A 8 3.24 -4.23 -5.62
N PHE A 9 2.89 -3.01 -5.28
CA PHE A 9 1.98 -2.22 -6.09
C PHE A 9 2.73 -1.04 -6.66
N MET A 10 2.81 -0.97 -7.99
CA MET A 10 3.47 0.13 -8.67
C MET A 10 2.51 0.75 -9.67
N MET A 11 2.43 2.07 -9.67
CA MET A 11 1.65 2.80 -10.64
C MET A 11 2.57 3.48 -11.64
N GLU A 12 2.14 3.49 -12.88
CA GLU A 12 2.87 4.22 -13.89
C GLU A 12 2.81 5.71 -13.57
N ARG A 13 3.93 6.38 -13.79
CA ARG A 13 4.03 7.81 -13.52
C ARG A 13 2.97 8.61 -14.25
N SER A 14 2.58 8.18 -15.43
CA SER A 14 1.62 8.89 -16.26
C SER A 14 0.25 9.03 -15.61
N VAL A 15 -0.11 8.15 -14.68
CA VAL A 15 -1.42 8.20 -14.03
C VAL A 15 -1.36 8.66 -12.58
N GLN A 16 -0.18 8.80 -12.01
CA GLN A 16 -0.04 9.08 -10.58
C GLN A 16 -0.57 10.44 -10.17
N GLY A 17 -0.48 11.42 -11.03
CA GLY A 17 -0.90 12.78 -10.69
C GLY A 17 -2.39 13.04 -10.83
N TYR A 18 -3.17 12.08 -11.27
CA TYR A 18 -4.58 12.29 -11.60
C TYR A 18 -5.55 11.67 -10.59
N GLY A 19 -5.06 11.18 -9.47
CA GLY A 19 -5.93 10.57 -8.48
C GLY A 19 -6.45 9.20 -8.85
N ILE A 20 -6.03 8.66 -9.99
CA ILE A 20 -6.51 7.36 -10.45
C ILE A 20 -6.08 6.26 -9.49
N GLY A 21 -4.84 6.32 -9.01
CA GLY A 21 -4.33 5.32 -8.08
C GLY A 21 -5.10 5.31 -6.78
N SER A 22 -5.41 6.49 -6.23
CA SER A 22 -6.18 6.58 -4.99
C SER A 22 -7.58 6.03 -5.19
N ARG A 23 -8.17 6.27 -6.35
CA ARG A 23 -9.49 5.75 -6.66
C ARG A 23 -9.49 4.22 -6.72
N ILE A 24 -8.46 3.65 -7.35
CA ILE A 24 -8.31 2.21 -7.43
C ILE A 24 -8.18 1.61 -6.04
N ILE A 25 -7.39 2.23 -5.18
CA ILE A 25 -7.19 1.76 -3.81
C ILE A 25 -8.50 1.81 -3.03
N THR A 26 -9.26 2.90 -3.19
CA THR A 26 -10.55 3.02 -2.51
C THR A 26 -11.51 1.92 -2.93
N GLU A 27 -11.59 1.65 -4.24
CA GLU A 27 -12.48 0.60 -4.75
C GLU A 27 -12.02 -0.78 -4.30
N LEU A 28 -10.71 -1.00 -4.28
CA LEU A 28 -10.16 -2.25 -3.81
C LEU A 28 -10.48 -2.47 -2.34
N CYS A 29 -10.39 -1.44 -1.51
CA CYS A 29 -10.70 -1.54 -0.10
C CYS A 29 -12.18 -1.92 0.10
N VAL A 30 -13.08 -1.31 -0.65
CA VAL A 30 -14.50 -1.63 -0.56
C VAL A 30 -14.73 -3.10 -0.93
N TYR A 31 -14.10 -3.53 -2.01
CA TYR A 31 -14.23 -4.90 -2.49
C TYR A 31 -13.71 -5.90 -1.46
N LEU A 32 -12.52 -5.68 -0.94
CA LEU A 32 -11.91 -6.60 0.03
C LEU A 32 -12.69 -6.62 1.33
N ARG A 33 -13.21 -5.49 1.77
CA ARG A 33 -14.04 -5.44 2.95
C ARG A 33 -15.31 -6.29 2.76
N SER A 34 -15.88 -6.25 1.57
CA SER A 34 -17.08 -7.04 1.28
C SER A 34 -16.77 -8.53 1.30
N LEU A 35 -15.53 -8.92 1.10
CA LEU A 35 -15.10 -10.32 1.17
C LEU A 35 -14.73 -10.76 2.58
N GLY A 36 -14.77 -9.86 3.57
CA GLY A 36 -14.48 -10.21 4.95
C GLY A 36 -13.07 -9.93 5.42
N TYR A 37 -12.24 -9.32 4.58
CA TYR A 37 -10.90 -8.94 5.01
C TYR A 37 -10.96 -7.75 5.96
N GLU A 38 -10.06 -7.74 6.94
CA GLU A 38 -10.06 -6.71 7.96
C GLU A 38 -9.04 -5.60 7.68
N TYR A 39 -7.96 -5.91 6.99
CA TYR A 39 -6.95 -4.91 6.68
C TYR A 39 -6.12 -5.35 5.47
N ILE A 40 -5.43 -4.36 4.90
CA ILE A 40 -4.51 -4.58 3.79
C ILE A 40 -3.10 -4.27 4.28
N ARG A 41 -2.16 -5.14 3.93
CA ARG A 41 -0.74 -4.93 4.23
C ARG A 41 0.04 -4.95 2.95
N LEU A 42 0.99 -4.03 2.82
CA LEU A 42 1.82 -3.95 1.63
C LEU A 42 3.23 -3.50 2.00
N GLY A 43 4.13 -3.59 1.02
CA GLY A 43 5.49 -3.12 1.21
C GLY A 43 5.91 -2.21 0.08
N TYR A 44 6.78 -1.25 0.37
CA TYR A 44 7.42 -0.42 -0.64
C TYR A 44 8.89 -0.26 -0.30
N VAL A 45 9.68 0.10 -1.31
CA VAL A 45 11.13 0.24 -1.12
C VAL A 45 11.42 1.51 -0.32
N ASP A 46 12.17 1.35 0.77
CA ASP A 46 12.57 2.48 1.61
C ASP A 46 13.38 3.48 0.78
N GLY A 47 13.08 4.75 0.97
CA GLY A 47 13.69 5.82 0.19
C GLY A 47 12.87 6.27 -0.99
N ASN A 48 11.86 5.49 -1.38
CA ASN A 48 10.96 5.90 -2.46
C ASN A 48 9.89 6.83 -1.88
N LYS A 49 10.20 8.12 -1.90
CA LYS A 49 9.33 9.12 -1.28
C LYS A 49 7.99 9.26 -1.98
N GLN A 50 7.95 8.98 -3.26
CA GLN A 50 6.70 9.04 -4.02
C GLN A 50 5.74 7.93 -3.56
N SER A 51 6.25 6.71 -3.38
CA SER A 51 5.44 5.62 -2.84
C SER A 51 5.01 5.92 -1.41
N GLU A 52 5.93 6.39 -0.60
CA GLU A 52 5.62 6.73 0.78
C GLU A 52 4.47 7.73 0.86
N SER A 53 4.56 8.81 0.11
CA SER A 53 3.52 9.85 0.09
C SER A 53 2.19 9.31 -0.41
N PHE A 54 2.23 8.48 -1.46
CA PHE A 54 1.03 7.91 -2.03
C PHE A 54 0.30 7.02 -1.01
N TRP A 55 1.04 6.13 -0.35
CA TRP A 55 0.41 5.21 0.60
C TRP A 55 -0.10 5.93 1.84
N LYS A 56 0.65 6.92 2.34
CA LYS A 56 0.19 7.72 3.47
C LYS A 56 -1.06 8.51 3.11
N LYS A 57 -1.12 9.07 1.91
CA LYS A 57 -2.29 9.77 1.42
C LYS A 57 -3.51 8.85 1.38
N ASN A 58 -3.28 7.58 1.11
CA ASN A 58 -4.35 6.59 1.06
C ASN A 58 -4.56 5.89 2.40
N GLN A 59 -4.13 6.53 3.49
CA GLN A 59 -4.42 6.12 4.86
C GLN A 59 -3.70 4.86 5.31
N PHE A 60 -2.62 4.52 4.64
CA PHE A 60 -1.75 3.46 5.12
C PHE A 60 -0.81 4.04 6.16
N THR A 61 -0.52 3.24 7.18
CA THR A 61 0.39 3.63 8.25
C THR A 61 1.57 2.68 8.31
N ASP A 62 2.70 3.19 8.76
CA ASP A 62 3.92 2.42 8.91
C ASP A 62 3.77 1.47 10.09
N THR A 63 3.95 0.18 9.86
CA THR A 63 3.82 -0.81 10.92
C THR A 63 5.06 -0.90 11.80
N GLY A 64 6.16 -0.32 11.36
CA GLY A 64 7.46 -0.48 12.02
C GLY A 64 8.23 -1.70 11.53
N LEU A 65 7.59 -2.56 10.75
CA LEU A 65 8.26 -3.74 10.23
C LEU A 65 9.12 -3.37 9.03
N ARG A 66 10.26 -4.04 8.93
CA ARG A 66 11.19 -3.83 7.83
C ARG A 66 11.70 -5.18 7.34
N ASN A 67 11.75 -5.32 6.02
CA ASN A 67 12.36 -6.49 5.40
C ASN A 67 13.62 -6.03 4.68
N HIS A 68 14.75 -6.55 5.12
CA HIS A 68 16.03 -6.18 4.54
C HIS A 68 16.44 -7.20 3.49
N THR A 69 16.71 -6.72 2.29
CA THR A 69 17.28 -7.56 1.25
C THR A 69 18.71 -7.12 1.01
N GLN A 70 19.40 -7.81 0.11
CA GLN A 70 20.77 -7.47 -0.22
C GLN A 70 20.88 -6.07 -0.84
N ASP A 71 19.84 -5.65 -1.58
CA ASP A 71 19.90 -4.43 -2.37
C ASP A 71 19.05 -3.30 -1.82
N TYR A 72 18.07 -3.60 -0.97
CA TYR A 72 17.17 -2.56 -0.47
C TYR A 72 16.44 -3.04 0.78
N THR A 73 15.74 -2.10 1.41
CA THR A 73 14.89 -2.39 2.56
C THR A 73 13.45 -2.12 2.16
N VAL A 74 12.55 -3.01 2.57
CA VAL A 74 11.11 -2.85 2.32
C VAL A 74 10.43 -2.35 3.59
N VAL A 75 9.68 -1.28 3.46
CA VAL A 75 8.88 -0.72 4.55
C VAL A 75 7.48 -1.34 4.46
N VAL A 76 7.01 -1.92 5.54
CA VAL A 76 5.70 -2.58 5.57
C VAL A 76 4.66 -1.62 6.13
N MET A 77 3.59 -1.42 5.40
CA MET A 77 2.51 -0.54 5.78
C MET A 77 1.19 -1.28 5.88
N ASN A 78 0.27 -0.71 6.63
CA ASN A 78 -1.01 -1.35 6.94
C ASN A 78 -2.14 -0.32 6.88
N ARG A 79 -3.30 -0.76 6.39
CA ARG A 79 -4.52 0.03 6.40
C ARG A 79 -5.68 -0.84 6.85
N MET A 80 -6.41 -0.35 7.84
CA MET A 80 -7.64 -1.03 8.29
C MET A 80 -8.75 -0.80 7.28
N LEU A 81 -9.56 -1.81 7.06
CA LEU A 81 -10.73 -1.74 6.17
C LEU A 81 -12.05 -1.48 6.98
#